data_3b13cf46f7882ffdd6dac3719d5ce9df
#
_entry.id   3b13cf46f7882ffdd6dac3719d5ce9df
#
_cell.length_a   1.000
_cell.length_b   1.000
_cell.length_c   1.000
_cell.angle_alpha   90.00
_cell.angle_beta   90.00
_cell.angle_gamma   90.00
#
_symmetry.space_group_name_H-M   'P 1'
#
loop_
_entity.id
_entity.type
_entity.pdbx_description
1 polymer ?
#
loop_
_entity_poly.entity_id
_entity_poly.type
_entity_poly.pdbx_seq_one_letter_code
_entity_poly.pdbx_strand_id
1 'polypeptide(L)'
;MAAEMDAAVTFAVVLPSLLVAHHVADHWVQSSHQAGNKGRAGWVGRWNCAKHVATYTAVTALAVGLVWTALGLSITAAGFVLGQVVSAVTHYWADRRTTLAWLAKLCGQSRFYRLGAPREGRDDNPSLGTGAYVLDQSWHWAWLFAAALTTALV
;
A
#
# COMPACT_ATOMS: atom_id res chain seq x y z
N MET A 1 -15.94 -9.58 -25.67
CA MET A 1 -16.18 -8.13 -25.83
C MET A 1 -16.89 -7.48 -24.63
N ALA A 2 -18.13 -7.86 -24.25
CA ALA A 2 -18.80 -7.23 -23.09
C ALA A 2 -18.03 -7.47 -21.76
N ALA A 3 -17.71 -8.73 -21.43
CA ALA A 3 -16.98 -9.07 -20.20
C ALA A 3 -15.58 -8.43 -20.13
N GLU A 4 -14.86 -8.33 -21.23
CA GLU A 4 -13.56 -7.66 -21.31
C GLU A 4 -13.70 -6.15 -21.09
N MET A 5 -14.77 -5.54 -21.60
CA MET A 5 -15.06 -4.13 -21.37
C MET A 5 -15.41 -3.88 -19.90
N ASP A 6 -16.21 -4.76 -19.28
CA ASP A 6 -16.56 -4.67 -17.87
C ASP A 6 -15.31 -4.78 -16.96
N ALA A 7 -14.39 -5.71 -17.25
CA ALA A 7 -13.14 -5.83 -16.55
C ALA A 7 -12.26 -4.57 -16.71
N ALA A 8 -12.17 -4.03 -17.92
CA ALA A 8 -11.41 -2.81 -18.16
C ALA A 8 -12.00 -1.60 -17.42
N VAL A 9 -13.32 -1.44 -17.40
CA VAL A 9 -14.01 -0.38 -16.64
C VAL A 9 -13.79 -0.58 -15.14
N THR A 10 -13.97 -1.81 -14.64
CA THR A 10 -13.72 -2.14 -13.24
C THR A 10 -12.30 -1.79 -12.82
N PHE A 11 -11.30 -2.22 -13.59
CA PHE A 11 -9.91 -1.87 -13.33
C PHE A 11 -9.67 -0.36 -13.33
N ALA A 12 -10.20 0.36 -14.33
CA ALA A 12 -10.02 1.80 -14.48
C ALA A 12 -10.63 2.61 -13.32
N VAL A 13 -11.65 2.09 -12.66
CA VAL A 13 -12.28 2.73 -11.49
C VAL A 13 -11.65 2.28 -10.18
N VAL A 14 -11.35 1.00 -10.04
CA VAL A 14 -10.80 0.44 -8.79
C VAL A 14 -9.39 0.94 -8.52
N LEU A 15 -8.53 1.02 -9.54
CA LEU A 15 -7.14 1.48 -9.35
C LEU A 15 -7.05 2.88 -8.73
N PRO A 16 -7.67 3.95 -9.30
CA PRO A 16 -7.61 5.28 -8.67
C PRO A 16 -8.28 5.30 -7.30
N SER A 17 -9.34 4.51 -7.08
CA SER A 17 -9.98 4.40 -5.77
C SER A 17 -9.03 3.84 -4.71
N LEU A 18 -8.28 2.79 -5.04
CA LEU A 18 -7.26 2.22 -4.18
C LEU A 18 -6.10 3.20 -3.92
N LEU A 19 -5.64 3.94 -4.94
CA LEU A 19 -4.58 4.94 -4.79
C LEU A 19 -5.00 6.06 -3.83
N VAL A 20 -6.21 6.61 -3.98
CA VAL A 20 -6.75 7.63 -3.07
C VAL A 20 -6.91 7.08 -1.67
N ALA A 21 -7.52 5.89 -1.53
CA ALA A 21 -7.74 5.24 -0.23
C ALA A 21 -6.42 4.93 0.49
N HIS A 22 -5.38 4.52 -0.23
CA HIS A 22 -4.04 4.32 0.30
C HIS A 22 -3.50 5.61 0.94
N HIS A 23 -3.52 6.73 0.22
CA HIS A 23 -3.05 8.00 0.76
C HIS A 23 -3.87 8.46 1.97
N VAL A 24 -5.19 8.29 1.95
CA VAL A 24 -6.05 8.60 3.10
C VAL A 24 -5.70 7.72 4.30
N ALA A 25 -5.54 6.42 4.09
CA ALA A 25 -5.22 5.48 5.16
C ALA A 25 -3.86 5.77 5.80
N ASP A 26 -2.83 6.05 5.00
CA ASP A 26 -1.45 6.22 5.48
C ASP A 26 -1.19 7.60 6.09
N HIS A 27 -1.87 8.64 5.62
CA HIS A 27 -1.56 10.01 6.05
C HIS A 27 -2.62 10.61 6.98
N TRP A 28 -3.88 10.13 6.95
CA TRP A 28 -4.96 10.70 7.75
C TRP A 28 -5.50 9.74 8.82
N VAL A 29 -5.51 8.44 8.53
CA VAL A 29 -6.07 7.42 9.45
C VAL A 29 -5.00 6.79 10.34
N GLN A 30 -3.79 6.59 9.80
CA GLN A 30 -2.67 6.04 10.56
C GLN A 30 -2.30 6.94 11.73
N SER A 31 -2.25 6.39 12.94
CA SER A 31 -1.78 7.14 14.10
C SER A 31 -0.25 7.32 14.09
N SER A 32 0.24 8.42 14.69
CA SER A 32 1.69 8.66 14.86
C SER A 32 2.38 7.51 15.62
N HIS A 33 1.66 6.87 16.56
CA HIS A 33 2.18 5.71 17.28
C HIS A 33 2.41 4.50 16.35
N GLN A 34 1.46 4.21 15.46
CA GLN A 34 1.62 3.14 14.46
C GLN A 34 2.76 3.47 13.49
N ALA A 35 2.78 4.70 12.95
CA ALA A 35 3.82 5.16 12.03
C ALA A 35 5.23 5.04 12.61
N GLY A 36 5.42 5.43 13.88
CA GLY A 36 6.71 5.36 14.56
C GLY A 36 7.16 3.95 14.96
N ASN A 37 6.22 2.99 15.07
CA ASN A 37 6.52 1.66 15.63
C ASN A 37 6.39 0.51 14.62
N LYS A 38 5.66 0.66 13.51
CA LYS A 38 5.39 -0.43 12.56
C LYS A 38 6.65 -1.10 11.97
N GLY A 39 7.74 -0.35 11.83
CA GLY A 39 9.04 -0.84 11.36
C GLY A 39 9.95 -1.46 12.44
N ARG A 40 9.62 -1.37 13.73
CA ARG A 40 10.47 -1.88 14.83
C ARG A 40 10.61 -3.40 14.79
N ALA A 41 11.74 -3.90 15.28
CA ALA A 41 11.97 -5.33 15.45
C ALA A 41 11.03 -5.93 16.52
N GLY A 42 10.86 -7.25 16.46
CA GLY A 42 10.09 -8.00 17.44
C GLY A 42 8.58 -7.83 17.36
N TRP A 43 7.91 -8.27 18.43
CA TRP A 43 6.45 -8.35 18.47
C TRP A 43 5.75 -6.99 18.45
N VAL A 44 6.32 -5.99 19.12
CA VAL A 44 5.76 -4.63 19.17
C VAL A 44 5.61 -4.04 17.76
N GLY A 45 6.65 -4.17 16.92
CA GLY A 45 6.58 -3.68 15.55
C GLY A 45 5.57 -4.46 14.72
N ARG A 46 5.56 -5.80 14.82
CA ARG A 46 4.60 -6.66 14.10
C ARG A 46 3.16 -6.30 14.44
N TRP A 47 2.86 -6.09 15.71
CA TRP A 47 1.52 -5.76 16.17
C TRP A 47 1.06 -4.37 15.73
N ASN A 48 1.94 -3.36 15.79
CA ASN A 48 1.62 -2.04 15.30
C ASN A 48 1.44 -2.01 13.77
N CYS A 49 2.24 -2.78 13.03
CA CYS A 49 2.06 -2.96 11.59
C CYS A 49 0.72 -3.67 11.29
N ALA A 50 0.38 -4.75 11.99
CA ALA A 50 -0.89 -5.45 11.80
C ALA A 50 -2.11 -4.55 12.07
N LYS A 51 -2.09 -3.76 13.14
CA LYS A 51 -3.15 -2.78 13.43
C LYS A 51 -3.28 -1.72 12.33
N HIS A 52 -2.16 -1.21 11.84
CA HIS A 52 -2.18 -0.26 10.73
C HIS A 52 -2.77 -0.89 9.47
N VAL A 53 -2.29 -2.08 9.08
CA VAL A 53 -2.81 -2.78 7.90
C VAL A 53 -4.30 -3.12 8.03
N ALA A 54 -4.78 -3.44 9.21
CA ALA A 54 -6.21 -3.67 9.44
C ALA A 54 -7.05 -2.40 9.17
N THR A 55 -6.62 -1.23 9.69
CA THR A 55 -7.30 0.04 9.42
C THR A 55 -7.15 0.48 7.96
N TYR A 56 -5.98 0.27 7.37
CA TYR A 56 -5.73 0.50 5.96
C TYR A 56 -6.68 -0.34 5.07
N THR A 57 -6.79 -1.64 5.35
CA THR A 57 -7.66 -2.54 4.59
C THR A 57 -9.14 -2.14 4.74
N ALA A 58 -9.56 -1.70 5.92
CA ALA A 58 -10.92 -1.19 6.10
C ALA A 58 -11.20 0.05 5.23
N VAL A 59 -10.25 0.98 5.12
CA VAL A 59 -10.38 2.19 4.27
C VAL A 59 -10.41 1.82 2.79
N THR A 60 -9.52 0.93 2.33
CA THR A 60 -9.48 0.50 0.92
C THR A 60 -10.72 -0.32 0.56
N ALA A 61 -11.19 -1.20 1.44
CA ALA A 61 -12.41 -1.98 1.25
C ALA A 61 -13.65 -1.07 1.18
N LEU A 62 -13.73 -0.06 2.05
CA LEU A 62 -14.81 0.92 2.01
C LEU A 62 -14.81 1.71 0.71
N ALA A 63 -13.65 2.17 0.25
CA ALA A 63 -13.53 2.94 -0.99
C ALA A 63 -13.95 2.11 -2.21
N VAL A 64 -13.43 0.87 -2.33
CA VAL A 64 -13.81 -0.03 -3.43
C VAL A 64 -15.28 -0.44 -3.34
N GLY A 65 -15.79 -0.76 -2.15
CA GLY A 65 -17.20 -1.07 -1.94
C GLY A 65 -18.14 0.07 -2.31
N LEU A 66 -17.73 1.30 -2.02
CA LEU A 66 -18.48 2.50 -2.39
C LEU A 66 -18.59 2.67 -3.91
N VAL A 67 -17.45 2.60 -4.64
CA VAL A 67 -17.48 2.74 -6.10
C VAL A 67 -18.14 1.53 -6.77
N TRP A 68 -17.99 0.33 -6.21
CA TRP A 68 -18.67 -0.88 -6.68
C TRP A 68 -20.19 -0.70 -6.68
N THR A 69 -20.73 -0.27 -5.55
CA THR A 69 -22.19 -0.08 -5.39
C THR A 69 -22.71 1.16 -6.12
N ALA A 70 -21.98 2.29 -6.05
CA ALA A 70 -22.42 3.55 -6.64
C ALA A 70 -22.38 3.54 -8.18
N LEU A 71 -21.45 2.81 -8.78
CA LEU A 71 -21.26 2.76 -10.23
C LEU A 71 -21.73 1.46 -10.87
N GLY A 72 -22.25 0.49 -10.07
CA GLY A 72 -22.74 -0.78 -10.57
C GLY A 72 -21.65 -1.62 -11.26
N LEU A 73 -20.41 -1.62 -10.70
CA LEU A 73 -19.31 -2.37 -11.31
C LEU A 73 -19.54 -3.88 -11.25
N SER A 74 -19.03 -4.60 -12.23
CA SER A 74 -19.05 -6.06 -12.28
C SER A 74 -17.89 -6.65 -11.47
N ILE A 75 -17.99 -6.59 -10.13
CA ILE A 75 -16.99 -7.17 -9.22
C ILE A 75 -17.56 -8.42 -8.56
N THR A 76 -16.81 -9.53 -8.59
CA THR A 76 -17.19 -10.73 -7.82
C THR A 76 -16.75 -10.59 -6.36
N ALA A 77 -17.44 -11.31 -5.45
CA ALA A 77 -17.00 -11.35 -4.06
C ALA A 77 -15.57 -11.92 -3.90
N ALA A 78 -15.20 -12.90 -4.74
CA ALA A 78 -13.86 -13.47 -4.76
C ALA A 78 -12.82 -12.44 -5.23
N GLY A 79 -13.08 -11.73 -6.34
CA GLY A 79 -12.20 -10.69 -6.86
C GLY A 79 -11.99 -9.56 -5.84
N PHE A 80 -13.07 -9.10 -5.19
CA PHE A 80 -12.99 -8.12 -4.12
C PHE A 80 -12.09 -8.60 -2.97
N VAL A 81 -12.35 -9.78 -2.42
CA VAL A 81 -11.59 -10.31 -1.28
C VAL A 81 -10.12 -10.54 -1.66
N LEU A 82 -9.85 -11.17 -2.80
CA LEU A 82 -8.48 -11.43 -3.24
C LEU A 82 -7.71 -10.14 -3.52
N GLY A 83 -8.33 -9.14 -4.13
CA GLY A 83 -7.72 -7.82 -4.32
C GLY A 83 -7.34 -7.17 -2.98
N GLN A 84 -8.23 -7.21 -1.97
CA GLN A 84 -7.93 -6.70 -0.63
C GLN A 84 -6.80 -7.50 0.05
N VAL A 85 -6.77 -8.82 -0.11
CA VAL A 85 -5.69 -9.68 0.45
C VAL A 85 -4.35 -9.34 -0.20
N VAL A 86 -4.28 -9.22 -1.53
CA VAL A 86 -3.06 -8.81 -2.24
C VAL A 86 -2.55 -7.47 -1.70
N SER A 87 -3.44 -6.48 -1.62
CA SER A 87 -3.10 -5.16 -1.10
C SER A 87 -2.61 -5.22 0.35
N ALA A 88 -3.32 -5.89 1.25
CA ALA A 88 -2.99 -5.97 2.68
C ALA A 88 -1.64 -6.66 2.94
N VAL A 89 -1.41 -7.82 2.29
CA VAL A 89 -0.18 -8.60 2.50
C VAL A 89 1.06 -7.84 2.01
N THR A 90 0.97 -7.25 0.84
CA THR A 90 2.10 -6.52 0.25
C THR A 90 2.37 -5.19 0.96
N HIS A 91 1.31 -4.53 1.46
CA HIS A 91 1.41 -3.36 2.31
C HIS A 91 2.09 -3.70 3.65
N TYR A 92 1.64 -4.76 4.34
CA TYR A 92 2.29 -5.23 5.56
C TYR A 92 3.78 -5.50 5.34
N TRP A 93 4.12 -6.17 4.23
CA TRP A 93 5.50 -6.53 3.91
C TRP A 93 6.40 -5.30 3.77
N ALA A 94 5.97 -4.27 3.03
CA ALA A 94 6.73 -3.04 2.84
C ALA A 94 6.88 -2.24 4.14
N ASP A 95 5.81 -2.10 4.89
CA ASP A 95 5.73 -1.35 6.15
C ASP A 95 6.64 -1.89 7.26
N ARG A 96 7.12 -3.12 7.13
CA ARG A 96 8.19 -3.64 7.99
C ARG A 96 9.55 -2.94 7.74
N ARG A 97 9.67 -2.10 6.73
CA ARG A 97 10.86 -1.31 6.33
C ARG A 97 12.10 -2.15 6.07
N THR A 98 12.45 -3.09 6.96
CA THR A 98 13.60 -3.98 6.81
C THR A 98 13.49 -4.87 5.57
N THR A 99 12.29 -5.29 5.22
CA THR A 99 12.01 -6.09 4.02
C THR A 99 12.26 -5.28 2.74
N LEU A 100 11.79 -4.04 2.69
CA LEU A 100 12.02 -3.14 1.56
C LEU A 100 13.51 -2.76 1.43
N ALA A 101 14.19 -2.48 2.54
CA ALA A 101 15.63 -2.22 2.56
C ALA A 101 16.43 -3.42 2.03
N TRP A 102 16.04 -4.63 2.40
CA TRP A 102 16.62 -5.87 1.89
C TRP A 102 16.41 -6.01 0.38
N LEU A 103 15.19 -5.78 -0.12
CA LEU A 103 14.88 -5.82 -1.54
C LEU A 103 15.68 -4.77 -2.33
N ALA A 104 15.75 -3.54 -1.83
CA ALA A 104 16.55 -2.48 -2.43
C ALA A 104 18.04 -2.89 -2.54
N LYS A 105 18.56 -3.61 -1.54
CA LYS A 105 19.92 -4.15 -1.58
C LYS A 105 20.06 -5.21 -2.67
N LEU A 106 19.12 -6.14 -2.77
CA LEU A 106 19.12 -7.19 -3.81
C LEU A 106 19.08 -6.61 -5.22
N CYS A 107 18.26 -5.58 -5.43
CA CYS A 107 18.10 -4.91 -6.73
C CYS A 107 19.22 -3.88 -7.03
N GLY A 108 20.29 -3.79 -6.22
CA GLY A 108 21.37 -2.82 -6.41
C GLY A 108 20.98 -1.37 -6.08
N GLN A 109 19.81 -1.14 -5.45
CA GLN A 109 19.28 0.19 -5.16
C GLN A 109 19.60 0.70 -3.75
N SER A 110 20.56 0.10 -3.05
CA SER A 110 20.96 0.52 -1.69
C SER A 110 21.38 1.99 -1.60
N ARG A 111 22.03 2.53 -2.63
CA ARG A 111 22.43 3.93 -2.68
C ARG A 111 21.22 4.84 -2.81
N PHE A 112 20.30 4.51 -3.72
CA PHE A 112 19.05 5.25 -3.90
C PHE A 112 18.19 5.21 -2.63
N TYR A 113 18.03 4.03 -2.02
CA TYR A 113 17.28 3.86 -0.77
C TYR A 113 17.77 4.81 0.34
N ARG A 114 19.07 5.11 0.40
CA ARG A 114 19.66 5.99 1.41
C ARG A 114 19.69 7.47 1.02
N LEU A 115 19.23 7.85 -0.16
CA LEU A 115 19.17 9.26 -0.55
C LEU A 115 18.30 10.05 0.43
N GLY A 116 18.80 11.18 0.90
CA GLY A 116 18.11 12.05 1.86
C GLY A 116 17.97 11.47 3.28
N ALA A 117 18.58 10.32 3.58
CA ALA A 117 18.57 9.79 4.94
C ALA A 117 19.25 10.74 5.93
N PRO A 118 18.77 10.84 7.20
CA PRO A 118 19.40 11.64 8.23
C PRO A 118 20.90 11.30 8.39
N ARG A 119 21.71 12.32 8.53
CA ARG A 119 23.16 12.15 8.74
C ARG A 119 23.48 12.14 10.23
N GLU A 120 24.37 11.26 10.63
CA GLU A 120 24.81 11.19 12.01
C GLU A 120 25.38 12.54 12.50
N GLY A 121 24.98 12.98 13.68
CA GLY A 121 25.42 14.25 14.28
C GLY A 121 24.88 15.52 13.59
N ARG A 122 23.89 15.41 12.71
CA ARG A 122 23.22 16.55 12.07
C ARG A 122 21.76 16.59 12.50
N ASP A 123 21.20 17.79 12.53
CA ASP A 123 19.74 18.01 12.75
C ASP A 123 18.98 17.84 11.42
N ASP A 124 19.24 16.74 10.74
CA ASP A 124 18.52 16.36 9.53
C ASP A 124 17.28 15.57 9.93
N ASN A 125 16.09 16.01 9.58
CA ASN A 125 14.85 15.30 9.81
C ASN A 125 14.03 15.13 8.52
N PRO A 126 14.59 14.52 7.47
CA PRO A 126 13.83 14.28 6.25
C PRO A 126 12.87 13.10 6.47
N SER A 127 11.61 13.30 6.13
CA SER A 127 10.61 12.24 6.13
C SER A 127 10.03 11.99 4.74
N LEU A 128 9.76 13.06 4.00
CA LEU A 128 9.22 13.00 2.65
C LEU A 128 10.33 13.26 1.62
N GLY A 129 10.21 12.67 0.44
CA GLY A 129 11.15 12.87 -0.65
C GLY A 129 12.49 12.15 -0.48
N THR A 130 12.64 11.29 0.53
CA THR A 130 13.81 10.42 0.66
C THR A 130 13.75 9.26 -0.32
N GLY A 131 14.91 8.67 -0.66
CA GLY A 131 14.95 7.46 -1.49
C GLY A 131 14.16 6.30 -0.89
N ALA A 132 14.21 6.14 0.43
CA ALA A 132 13.41 5.14 1.13
C ALA A 132 11.90 5.38 0.95
N TYR A 133 11.44 6.62 1.09
CA TYR A 133 10.04 6.98 0.88
C TYR A 133 9.59 6.75 -0.58
N VAL A 134 10.42 7.14 -1.55
CA VAL A 134 10.08 6.96 -2.98
C VAL A 134 9.95 5.48 -3.34
N LEU A 135 10.87 4.62 -2.87
CA LEU A 135 10.79 3.18 -3.09
C LEU A 135 9.58 2.56 -2.39
N ASP A 136 9.27 3.01 -1.17
CA ASP A 136 8.10 2.58 -0.42
C ASP A 136 6.80 2.90 -1.19
N GLN A 137 6.64 4.14 -1.64
CA GLN A 137 5.47 4.53 -2.44
C GLN A 137 5.40 3.78 -3.78
N SER A 138 6.52 3.59 -4.46
CA SER A 138 6.58 2.84 -5.72
C SER A 138 6.14 1.39 -5.54
N TRP A 139 6.54 0.75 -4.44
CA TRP A 139 6.12 -0.60 -4.08
C TRP A 139 4.60 -0.66 -3.86
N HIS A 140 4.07 0.24 -3.05
CA HIS A 140 2.63 0.29 -2.78
C HIS A 140 1.83 0.46 -4.07
N TRP A 141 2.21 1.39 -4.92
CA TRP A 141 1.50 1.64 -6.19
C TRP A 141 1.54 0.45 -7.14
N ALA A 142 2.69 -0.23 -7.25
CA ALA A 142 2.80 -1.45 -8.06
C ALA A 142 1.85 -2.55 -7.57
N TRP A 143 1.73 -2.73 -6.25
CA TRP A 143 0.85 -3.74 -5.70
C TRP A 143 -0.62 -3.33 -5.64
N LEU A 144 -0.94 -2.04 -5.58
CA LEU A 144 -2.31 -1.55 -5.80
C LEU A 144 -2.76 -1.78 -7.25
N PHE A 145 -1.86 -1.63 -8.21
CA PHE A 145 -2.12 -2.03 -9.59
C PHE A 145 -2.44 -3.53 -9.68
N ALA A 146 -1.64 -4.40 -9.08
CA ALA A 146 -1.91 -5.83 -9.03
C ALA A 146 -3.22 -6.17 -8.32
N ALA A 147 -3.53 -5.49 -7.21
CA ALA A 147 -4.79 -5.67 -6.48
C ALA A 147 -6.01 -5.25 -7.32
N ALA A 148 -5.92 -4.14 -8.05
CA ALA A 148 -6.98 -3.69 -8.96
C ALA A 148 -7.20 -4.67 -10.12
N LEU A 149 -6.10 -5.21 -10.71
CA LEU A 149 -6.21 -6.26 -11.72
C LEU A 149 -6.89 -7.52 -11.15
N THR A 150 -6.49 -7.97 -9.97
CA THR A 150 -7.11 -9.13 -9.31
C THR A 150 -8.61 -8.90 -9.09
N THR A 151 -8.99 -7.71 -8.60
CA THR A 151 -10.40 -7.35 -8.38
C THR A 151 -11.21 -7.36 -9.68
N ALA A 152 -10.60 -6.97 -10.80
CA ALA A 152 -11.29 -6.84 -12.09
C ALA A 152 -11.35 -8.15 -12.90
N LEU A 153 -10.43 -9.09 -12.68
CA LEU A 153 -10.28 -10.28 -13.50
C LEU A 153 -10.79 -11.57 -12.84
N VAL A 154 -10.99 -11.57 -11.53
CA VAL A 154 -11.52 -12.69 -10.76
C VAL A 154 -12.98 -12.46 -10.42
#